data_5a64432757ef70e7837cccec2e512e06
#
_entry.id   5a64432757ef70e7837cccec2e512e06
#
_cell.length_a   1.000
_cell.length_b   1.000
_cell.length_c   1.000
_cell.angle_alpha   90.00
_cell.angle_beta   90.00
_cell.angle_gamma   90.00
#
_symmetry.space_group_name_H-M   'P 1'
#
loop_
_entity.id
_entity.type
_entity.pdbx_description
1 polymer ?
#
loop_
_entity_poly.entity_id
_entity_poly.type
_entity_poly.pdbx_seq_one_letter_code
_entity_poly.pdbx_strand_id
1 'polypeptide(L)'
;MPRTPAENDRIRREMTEHILTNSLRLFCEKGYYATSIEEIAKQALISKGLLYHYFRSKEEVLSALVDRRIEDVLVVMNAAKRKRTPAAQIRHIVEGALADVEQQPEVFRFYLNLFSQPKLDLSVANASQKLMEEQARQFEVQTTMFEKLGIENPRVRSLYFSSTLQGIMLMYSTYPTTFPLAVVKAQVIAEFCDCFNQ
;
A
#
# COMPACT_ATOMS: atom_id res chain seq x y z
N MET A 1 -2.31 23.56 -33.28
CA MET A 1 -0.88 23.61 -32.92
C MET A 1 -0.44 22.24 -32.47
N PRO A 2 0.74 21.76 -32.82
CA PRO A 2 1.25 20.50 -32.25
C PRO A 2 1.44 20.64 -30.72
N ARG A 3 1.13 19.58 -30.00
CA ARG A 3 1.26 19.55 -28.52
C ARG A 3 2.74 19.64 -28.14
N THR A 4 3.01 20.28 -27.01
CA THR A 4 4.36 20.34 -26.46
C THR A 4 4.76 18.98 -25.81
N PRO A 5 6.07 18.65 -25.69
CA PRO A 5 6.52 17.46 -24.99
C PRO A 5 5.96 17.37 -23.57
N ALA A 6 5.96 18.48 -22.82
CA ALA A 6 5.42 18.53 -21.45
C ALA A 6 3.90 18.23 -21.38
N GLU A 7 3.14 18.67 -22.37
CA GLU A 7 1.70 18.40 -22.49
C GLU A 7 1.44 16.92 -22.81
N ASN A 8 2.25 16.33 -23.70
CA ASN A 8 2.17 14.91 -24.02
C ASN A 8 2.50 14.04 -22.77
N ASP A 9 3.52 14.40 -22.01
CA ASP A 9 3.89 13.69 -20.77
C ASP A 9 2.80 13.81 -19.70
N ARG A 10 2.14 14.96 -19.59
CA ARG A 10 1.00 15.14 -18.67
C ARG A 10 -0.16 14.23 -19.08
N ILE A 11 -0.57 14.25 -20.34
CA ILE A 11 -1.65 13.41 -20.87
C ILE A 11 -1.34 11.92 -20.68
N ARG A 12 -0.08 11.53 -20.91
CA ARG A 12 0.36 10.15 -20.71
C ARG A 12 0.22 9.74 -19.24
N ARG A 13 0.67 10.55 -18.30
CA ARG A 13 0.51 10.28 -16.85
C ARG A 13 -0.95 10.19 -16.45
N GLU A 14 -1.77 11.15 -16.85
CA GLU A 14 -3.21 11.16 -16.53
C GLU A 14 -3.92 9.90 -17.06
N MET A 15 -3.62 9.47 -18.29
CA MET A 15 -4.18 8.25 -18.84
C MET A 15 -3.66 6.99 -18.15
N THR A 16 -2.38 6.93 -17.80
CA THR A 16 -1.80 5.83 -17.03
C THR A 16 -2.53 5.69 -15.69
N GLU A 17 -2.68 6.79 -14.93
CA GLU A 17 -3.42 6.80 -13.67
C GLU A 17 -4.88 6.40 -13.83
N HIS A 18 -5.53 6.85 -14.88
CA HIS A 18 -6.90 6.47 -15.19
C HIS A 18 -7.04 4.96 -15.43
N ILE A 19 -6.13 4.35 -16.21
CA ILE A 19 -6.12 2.91 -16.46
C ILE A 19 -5.84 2.15 -15.14
N LEU A 20 -4.82 2.56 -14.37
CA LEU A 20 -4.46 1.91 -13.11
C LEU A 20 -5.59 1.95 -12.09
N THR A 21 -6.27 3.08 -11.95
CA THR A 21 -7.40 3.23 -11.01
C THR A 21 -8.56 2.30 -11.36
N ASN A 22 -8.93 2.22 -12.65
CA ASN A 22 -10.00 1.31 -13.10
C ASN A 22 -9.59 -0.17 -13.00
N SER A 23 -8.31 -0.47 -13.25
CA SER A 23 -7.77 -1.83 -13.09
C SER A 23 -7.80 -2.29 -11.63
N LEU A 24 -7.33 -1.43 -10.72
CA LEU A 24 -7.33 -1.72 -9.28
C LEU A 24 -8.74 -2.00 -8.77
N ARG A 25 -9.71 -1.17 -9.18
CA ARG A 25 -11.13 -1.38 -8.84
C ARG A 25 -11.62 -2.76 -9.28
N LEU A 26 -11.37 -3.15 -10.53
CA LEU A 26 -11.76 -4.47 -11.04
C LEU A 26 -11.03 -5.61 -10.31
N PHE A 27 -9.75 -5.44 -9.99
CA PHE A 27 -8.99 -6.44 -9.24
C PHE A 27 -9.49 -6.60 -7.80
N CYS A 28 -9.94 -5.52 -7.16
CA CYS A 28 -10.57 -5.58 -5.85
C CYS A 28 -11.96 -6.26 -5.91
N GLU A 29 -12.76 -5.99 -6.94
CA GLU A 29 -14.12 -6.50 -7.09
C GLU A 29 -14.15 -7.98 -7.51
N LYS A 30 -13.36 -8.37 -8.51
CA LYS A 30 -13.40 -9.68 -9.17
C LYS A 30 -12.18 -10.56 -8.91
N GLY A 31 -11.09 -9.96 -8.43
CA GLY A 31 -9.78 -10.60 -8.36
C GLY A 31 -8.96 -10.47 -9.65
N TYR A 32 -7.64 -10.58 -9.51
CA TYR A 32 -6.68 -10.44 -10.59
C TYR A 32 -6.91 -11.46 -11.72
N TYR A 33 -7.09 -12.73 -11.37
CA TYR A 33 -7.21 -13.82 -12.36
C TYR A 33 -8.49 -13.76 -13.17
N ALA A 34 -9.60 -13.36 -12.55
CA ALA A 34 -10.91 -13.25 -13.20
C ALA A 34 -11.08 -11.98 -14.04
N THR A 35 -10.12 -11.06 -14.00
CA THR A 35 -10.17 -9.81 -14.77
C THR A 35 -9.38 -9.93 -16.07
N SER A 36 -9.95 -9.53 -17.19
CA SER A 36 -9.32 -9.48 -18.51
C SER A 36 -8.92 -8.04 -18.91
N ILE A 37 -8.01 -7.93 -19.88
CA ILE A 37 -7.62 -6.63 -20.48
C ILE A 37 -8.82 -5.94 -21.16
N GLU A 38 -9.72 -6.72 -21.76
CA GLU A 38 -10.95 -6.21 -22.36
C GLU A 38 -11.86 -5.54 -21.35
N GLU A 39 -12.02 -6.17 -20.17
CA GLU A 39 -12.81 -5.60 -19.10
C GLU A 39 -12.20 -4.32 -18.55
N ILE A 40 -10.86 -4.29 -18.40
CA ILE A 40 -10.15 -3.07 -17.98
C ILE A 40 -10.38 -1.94 -18.99
N ALA A 41 -10.23 -2.20 -20.29
CA ALA A 41 -10.44 -1.19 -21.32
C ALA A 41 -11.89 -0.69 -21.31
N LYS A 42 -12.86 -1.59 -21.18
CA LYS A 42 -14.29 -1.25 -21.06
C LYS A 42 -14.58 -0.40 -19.83
N GLN A 43 -14.02 -0.78 -18.67
CA GLN A 43 -14.20 -0.04 -17.41
C GLN A 43 -13.59 1.36 -17.47
N ALA A 44 -12.42 1.47 -18.10
CA ALA A 44 -11.73 2.74 -18.33
C ALA A 44 -12.31 3.58 -19.50
N LEU A 45 -13.37 3.08 -20.16
CA LEU A 45 -14.00 3.73 -21.32
C LEU A 45 -13.02 4.06 -22.45
N ILE A 46 -12.06 3.17 -22.69
CA ILE A 46 -11.07 3.30 -23.77
C ILE A 46 -11.09 2.09 -24.69
N SER A 47 -10.50 2.23 -25.89
CA SER A 47 -10.32 1.08 -26.78
C SER A 47 -9.25 0.12 -26.24
N LYS A 48 -9.38 -1.18 -26.54
CA LYS A 48 -8.36 -2.19 -26.23
C LYS A 48 -6.99 -1.83 -26.85
N GLY A 49 -6.98 -1.28 -28.05
CA GLY A 49 -5.76 -0.83 -28.72
C GLY A 49 -5.08 0.33 -27.97
N LEU A 50 -5.86 1.27 -27.44
CA LEU A 50 -5.32 2.35 -26.61
C LEU A 50 -4.74 1.80 -25.31
N LEU A 51 -5.39 0.83 -24.66
CA LEU A 51 -4.84 0.20 -23.46
C LEU A 51 -3.49 -0.45 -23.77
N TYR A 52 -3.36 -1.22 -24.85
CA TYR A 52 -2.09 -1.84 -25.25
C TYR A 52 -0.98 -0.85 -25.63
N HIS A 53 -1.33 0.39 -25.95
CA HIS A 53 -0.35 1.44 -26.12
C HIS A 53 0.33 1.85 -24.78
N TYR A 54 -0.36 1.70 -23.66
CA TYR A 54 0.14 2.02 -22.31
C TYR A 54 0.71 0.80 -21.59
N PHE A 55 0.06 -0.34 -21.69
CA PHE A 55 0.42 -1.57 -21.00
C PHE A 55 0.35 -2.77 -21.95
N ARG A 56 1.45 -3.47 -22.10
CA ARG A 56 1.58 -4.60 -23.02
C ARG A 56 0.78 -5.83 -22.57
N SER A 57 0.52 -5.94 -21.25
CA SER A 57 -0.16 -7.09 -20.65
C SER A 57 -0.82 -6.72 -19.32
N LYS A 58 -1.66 -7.61 -18.80
CA LYS A 58 -2.28 -7.50 -17.47
C LYS A 58 -1.23 -7.54 -16.35
N GLU A 59 -0.16 -8.28 -16.56
CA GLU A 59 0.98 -8.39 -15.66
C GLU A 59 1.71 -7.05 -15.51
N GLU A 60 1.87 -6.32 -16.60
CA GLU A 60 2.47 -4.98 -16.57
C GLU A 60 1.58 -3.99 -15.80
N VAL A 61 0.26 -4.09 -15.94
CA VAL A 61 -0.70 -3.33 -15.13
C VAL A 61 -0.55 -3.67 -13.65
N LEU A 62 -0.46 -4.96 -13.30
CA LEU A 62 -0.27 -5.40 -11.91
C LEU A 62 1.06 -4.88 -11.34
N SER A 63 2.15 -4.97 -12.10
CA SER A 63 3.45 -4.44 -11.68
C SER A 63 3.38 -2.94 -11.41
N ALA A 64 2.76 -2.17 -12.28
CA ALA A 64 2.61 -0.72 -12.10
C ALA A 64 1.71 -0.36 -10.89
N LEU A 65 0.68 -1.16 -10.60
CA LEU A 65 -0.13 -1.01 -9.39
C LEU A 65 0.68 -1.27 -8.12
N VAL A 66 1.54 -2.29 -8.12
CA VAL A 66 2.42 -2.58 -6.99
C VAL A 66 3.45 -1.46 -6.82
N ASP A 67 4.05 -0.97 -7.89
CA ASP A 67 5.01 0.15 -7.83
C ASP A 67 4.33 1.41 -7.26
N ARG A 68 3.10 1.74 -7.68
CA ARG A 68 2.29 2.83 -7.11
C ARG A 68 2.01 2.62 -5.62
N ARG A 69 1.63 1.40 -5.23
CA ARG A 69 1.40 1.08 -3.80
C ARG A 69 2.64 1.29 -2.95
N ILE A 70 3.81 0.91 -3.46
CA ILE A 70 5.09 1.14 -2.79
C ILE A 70 5.36 2.64 -2.66
N GLU A 71 5.10 3.43 -3.70
CA GLU A 71 5.24 4.89 -3.66
C GLU A 71 4.33 5.53 -2.59
N ASP A 72 3.07 5.12 -2.50
CA ASP A 72 2.13 5.60 -1.47
C ASP A 72 2.66 5.34 -0.06
N VAL A 73 3.16 4.14 0.19
CA VAL A 73 3.77 3.77 1.47
C VAL A 73 5.03 4.60 1.75
N LEU A 74 5.89 4.80 0.75
CA LEU A 74 7.11 5.60 0.87
C LEU A 74 6.80 7.07 1.18
N VAL A 75 5.69 7.62 0.69
CA VAL A 75 5.22 8.97 1.05
C VAL A 75 4.99 9.07 2.56
N VAL A 76 4.26 8.11 3.16
CA VAL A 76 4.02 8.06 4.61
C VAL A 76 5.33 7.89 5.38
N MET A 77 6.19 6.96 4.98
CA MET A 77 7.47 6.68 5.65
C MET A 77 8.43 7.87 5.58
N ASN A 78 8.52 8.55 4.45
CA ASN A 78 9.36 9.74 4.29
C ASN A 78 8.79 10.95 5.09
N ALA A 79 7.48 11.09 5.19
CA ALA A 79 6.86 12.09 6.06
C ALA A 79 7.11 11.79 7.54
N ALA A 80 7.07 10.51 7.94
CA ALA A 80 7.43 10.06 9.29
C ALA A 80 8.87 10.44 9.64
N LYS A 81 9.85 10.14 8.78
CA LYS A 81 11.28 10.47 9.00
C LYS A 81 11.54 11.94 9.28
N ARG A 82 10.68 12.86 8.82
CA ARG A 82 10.76 14.31 9.06
C ARG A 82 10.23 14.74 10.44
N LYS A 83 9.59 13.86 11.18
CA LYS A 83 9.14 14.17 12.55
C LYS A 83 10.33 14.22 13.51
N ARG A 84 10.25 15.11 14.51
CA ARG A 84 11.37 15.48 15.40
C ARG A 84 11.81 14.36 16.33
N THR A 85 10.88 13.50 16.76
CA THR A 85 11.15 12.43 17.74
C THR A 85 10.77 11.06 17.17
N PRO A 86 11.46 9.97 17.57
CA PRO A 86 11.10 8.62 17.15
C PRO A 86 9.64 8.25 17.49
N ALA A 87 9.14 8.66 18.65
CA ALA A 87 7.74 8.46 19.03
C ALA A 87 6.76 9.15 18.05
N ALA A 88 7.06 10.40 17.66
CA ALA A 88 6.27 11.10 16.64
C ALA A 88 6.38 10.47 15.24
N GLN A 89 7.51 9.85 14.93
CA GLN A 89 7.70 9.08 13.69
C GLN A 89 6.80 7.85 13.67
N ILE A 90 6.81 7.05 14.75
CA ILE A 90 5.97 5.86 14.89
C ILE A 90 4.49 6.24 14.88
N ARG A 91 4.09 7.28 15.61
CA ARG A 91 2.71 7.81 15.60
C ARG A 91 2.26 8.14 14.19
N HIS A 92 3.10 8.82 13.41
CA HIS A 92 2.75 9.18 12.03
C HIS A 92 2.56 7.96 11.13
N ILE A 93 3.35 6.89 11.33
CA ILE A 93 3.17 5.61 10.62
C ILE A 93 1.81 4.99 10.98
N VAL A 94 1.46 4.93 12.28
CA VAL A 94 0.15 4.40 12.73
C VAL A 94 -0.99 5.19 12.10
N GLU A 95 -0.94 6.52 12.19
CA GLU A 95 -1.98 7.40 11.67
C GLU A 95 -2.15 7.25 10.16
N GLY A 96 -1.04 7.21 9.40
CA GLY A 96 -1.07 7.06 7.95
C GLY A 96 -1.59 5.69 7.51
N ALA A 97 -1.11 4.61 8.12
CA ALA A 97 -1.53 3.25 7.77
C ALA A 97 -3.01 3.00 8.08
N LEU A 98 -3.50 3.49 9.23
CA LEU A 98 -4.91 3.32 9.60
C LEU A 98 -5.84 4.23 8.80
N ALA A 99 -5.41 5.44 8.43
CA ALA A 99 -6.17 6.30 7.52
C ALA A 99 -6.30 5.70 6.11
N ASP A 100 -5.24 5.07 5.61
CA ASP A 100 -5.23 4.39 4.31
C ASP A 100 -6.24 3.24 4.27
N VAL A 101 -6.22 2.34 5.27
CA VAL A 101 -7.16 1.22 5.32
C VAL A 101 -8.60 1.67 5.60
N GLU A 102 -8.80 2.78 6.30
CA GLU A 102 -10.11 3.37 6.55
C GLU A 102 -10.75 3.89 5.26
N GLN A 103 -9.95 4.49 4.39
CA GLN A 103 -10.42 5.02 3.11
C GLN A 103 -10.65 3.93 2.06
N GLN A 104 -9.82 2.90 2.01
CA GLN A 104 -9.83 1.89 0.95
C GLN A 104 -9.57 0.47 1.51
N PRO A 105 -10.46 -0.09 2.33
CA PRO A 105 -10.26 -1.40 2.94
C PRO A 105 -10.14 -2.55 1.93
N GLU A 106 -10.82 -2.45 0.78
CA GLU A 106 -10.74 -3.43 -0.31
C GLU A 106 -9.37 -3.43 -0.99
N VAL A 107 -8.72 -2.28 -1.11
CA VAL A 107 -7.37 -2.16 -1.67
C VAL A 107 -6.36 -2.83 -0.76
N PHE A 108 -6.47 -2.62 0.56
CA PHE A 108 -5.62 -3.34 1.52
C PHE A 108 -5.78 -4.86 1.40
N ARG A 109 -7.02 -5.37 1.33
CA ARG A 109 -7.28 -6.81 1.14
C ARG A 109 -6.71 -7.35 -0.16
N PHE A 110 -6.82 -6.59 -1.25
CA PHE A 110 -6.25 -6.98 -2.53
C PHE A 110 -4.74 -7.20 -2.43
N TYR A 111 -3.99 -6.23 -1.90
CA TYR A 111 -2.54 -6.36 -1.74
C TYR A 111 -2.15 -7.45 -0.73
N LEU A 112 -2.90 -7.59 0.37
CA LEU A 112 -2.68 -8.68 1.34
C LEU A 112 -2.85 -10.06 0.68
N ASN A 113 -3.84 -10.22 -0.18
CA ASN A 113 -4.07 -11.46 -0.92
C ASN A 113 -2.92 -11.79 -1.88
N LEU A 114 -2.22 -10.80 -2.44
CA LEU A 114 -1.04 -11.05 -3.27
C LEU A 114 0.09 -11.74 -2.49
N PHE A 115 0.25 -11.45 -1.19
CA PHE A 115 1.22 -12.15 -0.34
C PHE A 115 0.90 -13.63 -0.13
N SER A 116 -0.38 -13.97 -0.13
CA SER A 116 -0.88 -15.31 0.21
C SER A 116 -1.07 -16.22 -1.01
N GLN A 117 -0.91 -15.70 -2.23
CA GLN A 117 -1.10 -16.49 -3.45
C GLN A 117 0.01 -17.54 -3.62
N PRO A 118 -0.34 -18.77 -4.07
CA PRO A 118 0.65 -19.74 -4.48
C PRO A 118 1.54 -19.16 -5.60
N LYS A 119 2.86 -19.41 -5.53
CA LYS A 119 3.85 -18.93 -6.52
C LYS A 119 3.73 -19.66 -7.87
N LEU A 120 2.52 -19.96 -8.33
CA LEU A 120 2.24 -20.66 -9.59
C LEU A 120 2.30 -19.72 -10.80
N ASP A 121 2.12 -18.43 -10.58
CA ASP A 121 2.17 -17.38 -11.61
C ASP A 121 3.37 -16.46 -11.33
N LEU A 122 4.32 -16.43 -12.25
CA LEU A 122 5.54 -15.62 -12.13
C LEU A 122 5.25 -14.13 -11.95
N SER A 123 4.19 -13.63 -12.56
CA SER A 123 3.82 -12.22 -12.49
C SER A 123 3.34 -11.85 -11.09
N VAL A 124 2.46 -12.67 -10.51
CA VAL A 124 1.99 -12.52 -9.13
C VAL A 124 3.13 -12.76 -8.14
N ALA A 125 4.01 -13.73 -8.41
CA ALA A 125 5.19 -13.98 -7.58
C ALA A 125 6.14 -12.76 -7.56
N ASN A 126 6.41 -12.15 -8.72
CA ASN A 126 7.25 -10.95 -8.80
C ASN A 126 6.61 -9.74 -8.10
N ALA A 127 5.30 -9.54 -8.28
CA ALA A 127 4.55 -8.49 -7.59
C ALA A 127 4.57 -8.67 -6.07
N SER A 128 4.33 -9.90 -5.59
CA SER A 128 4.41 -10.28 -4.19
C SER A 128 5.82 -10.05 -3.62
N GLN A 129 6.87 -10.44 -4.36
CA GLN A 129 8.25 -10.25 -3.93
C GLN A 129 8.60 -8.77 -3.75
N LYS A 130 8.22 -7.89 -4.67
CA LYS A 130 8.43 -6.44 -4.53
C LYS A 130 7.80 -5.90 -3.24
N LEU A 131 6.57 -6.29 -2.93
CA LEU A 131 5.88 -5.87 -1.70
C LEU A 131 6.59 -6.41 -0.46
N MET A 132 7.05 -7.67 -0.46
CA MET A 132 7.78 -8.28 0.66
C MET A 132 9.12 -7.57 0.91
N GLU A 133 9.85 -7.23 -0.15
CA GLU A 133 11.11 -6.50 -0.05
C GLU A 133 10.91 -5.10 0.53
N GLU A 134 9.84 -4.40 0.12
CA GLU A 134 9.50 -3.10 0.69
C GLU A 134 9.09 -3.22 2.17
N GLN A 135 8.31 -4.22 2.51
CA GLN A 135 7.94 -4.48 3.91
C GLN A 135 9.18 -4.77 4.78
N ALA A 136 10.15 -5.52 4.27
CA ALA A 136 11.40 -5.76 4.96
C ALA A 136 12.20 -4.46 5.18
N ARG A 137 12.27 -3.57 4.19
CA ARG A 137 12.89 -2.24 4.34
C ARG A 137 12.19 -1.38 5.40
N GLN A 138 10.86 -1.37 5.43
CA GLN A 138 10.10 -0.65 6.45
C GLN A 138 10.36 -1.19 7.86
N PHE A 139 10.44 -2.50 7.99
CA PHE A 139 10.76 -3.16 9.25
C PHE A 139 12.12 -2.71 9.81
N GLU A 140 13.17 -2.62 8.98
CA GLU A 140 14.49 -2.14 9.42
C GLU A 140 14.45 -0.65 9.82
N VAL A 141 13.69 0.18 9.08
CA VAL A 141 13.50 1.59 9.44
C VAL A 141 12.78 1.73 10.78
N GLN A 142 11.73 0.94 11.02
CA GLN A 142 11.00 0.93 12.29
C GLN A 142 11.88 0.42 13.44
N THR A 143 12.70 -0.60 13.20
CA THR A 143 13.67 -1.11 14.19
C THR A 143 14.59 0.02 14.65
N THR A 144 15.13 0.80 13.72
CA THR A 144 15.98 1.97 14.05
C THR A 144 15.23 3.05 14.86
N MET A 145 13.92 3.23 14.64
CA MET A 145 13.11 4.15 15.45
C MET A 145 13.00 3.65 16.91
N PHE A 146 12.76 2.35 17.11
CA PHE A 146 12.70 1.75 18.45
C PHE A 146 14.06 1.71 19.15
N GLU A 147 15.17 1.52 18.44
CA GLU A 147 16.53 1.68 18.98
C GLU A 147 16.75 3.08 19.57
N LYS A 148 16.37 4.12 18.82
CA LYS A 148 16.48 5.52 19.26
C LYS A 148 15.58 5.86 20.46
N LEU A 149 14.55 5.06 20.74
CA LEU A 149 13.73 5.15 21.95
C LEU A 149 14.38 4.43 23.16
N GLY A 150 15.54 3.77 22.98
CA GLY A 150 16.20 3.03 24.06
C GLY A 150 15.57 1.69 24.40
N ILE A 151 14.81 1.10 23.48
CA ILE A 151 14.17 -0.21 23.68
C ILE A 151 15.24 -1.30 23.69
N GLU A 152 15.22 -2.15 24.72
CA GLU A 152 16.19 -3.23 24.91
C GLU A 152 16.24 -4.21 23.72
N ASN A 153 15.07 -4.58 23.15
CA ASN A 153 14.94 -5.49 22.02
C ASN A 153 14.20 -4.82 20.85
N PRO A 154 14.82 -3.84 20.14
CA PRO A 154 14.12 -3.00 19.16
C PRO A 154 13.58 -3.81 17.97
N ARG A 155 14.28 -4.89 17.56
CA ARG A 155 13.83 -5.77 16.49
C ARG A 155 12.56 -6.55 16.86
N VAL A 156 12.49 -7.06 18.08
CA VAL A 156 11.28 -7.75 18.59
C VAL A 156 10.13 -6.75 18.74
N ARG A 157 10.41 -5.53 19.21
CA ARG A 157 9.40 -4.47 19.33
C ARG A 157 8.87 -4.04 17.97
N SER A 158 9.74 -3.91 16.97
CA SER A 158 9.35 -3.61 15.59
C SER A 158 8.47 -4.72 15.00
N LEU A 159 8.81 -5.99 15.24
CA LEU A 159 7.99 -7.11 14.80
C LEU A 159 6.60 -7.10 15.45
N TYR A 160 6.54 -6.88 16.76
CA TYR A 160 5.28 -6.77 17.49
C TYR A 160 4.43 -5.59 16.98
N PHE A 161 5.04 -4.43 16.77
CA PHE A 161 4.39 -3.26 16.18
C PHE A 161 3.80 -3.55 14.80
N SER A 162 4.61 -4.12 13.90
CA SER A 162 4.16 -4.43 12.54
C SER A 162 3.04 -5.47 12.54
N SER A 163 3.15 -6.51 13.37
CA SER A 163 2.12 -7.55 13.49
C SER A 163 0.81 -6.99 14.05
N THR A 164 0.90 -6.12 15.06
CA THR A 164 -0.27 -5.44 15.64
C THR A 164 -0.96 -4.57 14.60
N LEU A 165 -0.19 -3.75 13.89
CA LEU A 165 -0.75 -2.84 12.89
C LEU A 165 -1.40 -3.59 11.72
N GLN A 166 -0.73 -4.63 11.20
CA GLN A 166 -1.29 -5.48 10.14
C GLN A 166 -2.56 -6.21 10.60
N GLY A 167 -2.57 -6.72 11.83
CA GLY A 167 -3.75 -7.38 12.41
C GLY A 167 -4.95 -6.43 12.50
N ILE A 168 -4.73 -5.19 12.96
CA ILE A 168 -5.76 -4.16 13.03
C ILE A 168 -6.30 -3.82 11.63
N MET A 169 -5.41 -3.61 10.67
CA MET A 169 -5.80 -3.30 9.29
C MET A 169 -6.60 -4.46 8.66
N LEU A 170 -6.20 -5.71 8.91
CA LEU A 170 -6.93 -6.89 8.46
C LEU A 170 -8.33 -6.96 9.10
N MET A 171 -8.42 -6.81 10.42
CA MET A 171 -9.70 -6.85 11.14
C MET A 171 -10.63 -5.73 10.68
N TYR A 172 -10.12 -4.50 10.58
CA TYR A 172 -10.91 -3.39 10.06
C TYR A 172 -11.37 -3.61 8.61
N SER A 173 -10.48 -4.05 7.72
CA SER A 173 -10.85 -4.30 6.32
C SER A 173 -11.88 -5.41 6.16
N THR A 174 -11.99 -6.32 7.14
CA THR A 174 -12.97 -7.41 7.14
C THR A 174 -14.30 -6.99 7.77
N TYR A 175 -14.26 -6.17 8.82
CA TYR A 175 -15.43 -5.76 9.62
C TYR A 175 -15.52 -4.22 9.76
N PRO A 176 -15.57 -3.44 8.68
CA PRO A 176 -15.40 -1.98 8.74
C PRO A 176 -16.52 -1.27 9.53
N THR A 177 -17.73 -1.84 9.58
CA THR A 177 -18.87 -1.24 10.28
C THR A 177 -18.92 -1.52 11.77
N THR A 178 -18.26 -2.57 12.25
CA THR A 178 -18.33 -3.01 13.65
C THR A 178 -17.00 -2.88 14.40
N PHE A 179 -15.90 -2.73 13.67
CA PHE A 179 -14.59 -2.62 14.28
C PHE A 179 -14.35 -1.19 14.84
N PRO A 180 -14.03 -1.03 16.14
CA PRO A 180 -13.89 0.28 16.77
C PRO A 180 -12.53 0.92 16.48
N LEU A 181 -12.25 1.26 15.22
CA LEU A 181 -10.93 1.70 14.74
C LEU A 181 -10.35 2.86 15.55
N ALA A 182 -11.17 3.86 15.88
CA ALA A 182 -10.70 5.04 16.64
C ALA A 182 -10.19 4.67 18.04
N VAL A 183 -10.89 3.75 18.74
CA VAL A 183 -10.50 3.28 20.08
C VAL A 183 -9.21 2.47 20.01
N VAL A 184 -9.14 1.52 19.06
CA VAL A 184 -7.96 0.68 18.87
C VAL A 184 -6.74 1.51 18.44
N LYS A 185 -6.93 2.51 17.56
CA LYS A 185 -5.88 3.46 17.17
C LYS A 185 -5.31 4.20 18.38
N ALA A 186 -6.17 4.72 19.27
CA ALA A 186 -5.72 5.41 20.47
C ALA A 186 -4.87 4.49 21.37
N GLN A 187 -5.28 3.22 21.52
CA GLN A 187 -4.55 2.23 22.32
C GLN A 187 -3.18 1.88 21.72
N VAL A 188 -3.09 1.69 20.40
CA VAL A 188 -1.82 1.45 19.71
C VAL A 188 -0.86 2.64 19.87
N ILE A 189 -1.38 3.86 19.75
CA ILE A 189 -0.57 5.07 19.95
C ILE A 189 -0.07 5.13 21.41
N ALA A 190 -0.92 4.89 22.38
CA ALA A 190 -0.53 4.87 23.79
C ALA A 190 0.58 3.82 24.04
N GLU A 191 0.43 2.62 23.49
CA GLU A 191 1.39 1.52 23.71
C GLU A 191 2.75 1.76 23.03
N PHE A 192 2.75 2.23 21.79
CA PHE A 192 3.98 2.32 20.99
C PHE A 192 4.63 3.70 20.96
N CYS A 193 3.94 4.74 21.43
CA CYS A 193 4.44 6.13 21.37
C CYS A 193 4.52 6.82 22.73
N ASP A 194 3.62 6.53 23.67
CA ASP A 194 3.48 7.31 24.91
C ASP A 194 4.09 6.60 26.12
N CYS A 195 4.32 5.29 26.09
CA CYS A 195 4.93 4.52 27.20
C CYS A 195 6.39 4.91 27.52
N PHE A 196 7.02 5.78 26.74
CA PHE A 196 8.43 6.15 26.87
C PHE A 196 8.63 7.55 27.45
N ASN A 197 7.58 8.22 27.90
CA ASN A 197 7.61 9.55 28.51
C ASN A 197 7.56 9.50 30.06
N GLN A 198 7.82 8.34 30.67
CA GLN A 198 7.89 8.19 32.15
C GLN A 198 9.32 8.06 32.62
#